data_51d6b32ede79878ea4c787cc1ab989aa
#
_entry.id   51d6b32ede79878ea4c787cc1ab989aa
#
_cell.length_a   1.000
_cell.length_b   1.000
_cell.length_c   1.000
_cell.angle_alpha   90.00
_cell.angle_beta   90.00
_cell.angle_gamma   90.00
#
_symmetry.space_group_name_H-M   'P 1'
#
loop_
_entity.id
_entity.type
_entity.pdbx_description
1 polymer ?
#
loop_
_entity_poly.entity_id
_entity_poly.type
_entity_poly.pdbx_seq_one_letter_code
_entity_poly.pdbx_strand_id
1 'polypeptide(L)'
;VTLLRAERVTLGYGGRPVVHDVSLGVTEGGVGLIGESGSGKTTLARAFLGLLTPMSGNIYYGDQTLKKANLRAFRRDVQPVFQAEALDPRMRVGRSIAEALPRAARARVGELLEQVGLDPALAARRPHELSGGQRQRVVIARALAVGPRLLILDEPTSALDVTVQARILDLLASLETERLLITHNLAVVERLCRTSHVLFAGRVVESGPTARLLANPAHPYTRALRDAVPKLGGAPPEARGRTEAVPAATGCPFRLRCPLAVAACEQAPAPRDLGGAGGTGGMEGRRVACHRAEDVLSA
;
A
#
# COMPACT_ATOMS: atom_id res chain seq x y z
N VAL A 1 16.67 8.40 1.88
CA VAL A 1 16.28 8.76 3.28
C VAL A 1 14.88 8.23 3.53
N THR A 2 14.65 7.50 4.64
CA THR A 2 13.32 6.98 5.00
C THR A 2 12.47 8.12 5.56
N LEU A 3 11.43 8.53 4.82
CA LEU A 3 10.56 9.63 5.21
C LEU A 3 9.60 9.25 6.34
N LEU A 4 9.04 8.04 6.27
CA LEU A 4 8.05 7.51 7.21
C LEU A 4 8.40 6.05 7.53
N ARG A 5 8.48 5.67 8.81
CA ARG A 5 8.77 4.30 9.21
C ARG A 5 7.97 3.87 10.44
N ALA A 6 7.61 2.61 10.46
CA ALA A 6 7.08 1.92 11.62
C ALA A 6 8.14 0.99 12.19
N GLU A 7 8.29 0.95 13.51
CA GLU A 7 9.20 0.06 14.22
C GLU A 7 8.43 -0.76 15.23
N ARG A 8 8.34 -2.07 14.99
CA ARG A 8 7.70 -3.07 15.84
C ARG A 8 6.29 -2.67 16.27
N VAL A 9 5.51 -2.09 15.36
CA VAL A 9 4.18 -1.60 15.68
C VAL A 9 3.16 -2.73 15.78
N THR A 10 2.38 -2.70 16.86
CA THR A 10 1.14 -3.46 17.01
C THR A 10 -0.01 -2.48 16.98
N LEU A 11 -0.99 -2.73 16.11
CA LEU A 11 -2.13 -1.85 15.87
C LEU A 11 -3.45 -2.62 16.03
N GLY A 12 -4.47 -1.96 16.52
CA GLY A 12 -5.78 -2.60 16.68
C GLY A 12 -6.85 -1.63 17.15
N TYR A 13 -8.03 -2.18 17.42
CA TYR A 13 -9.20 -1.43 17.84
C TYR A 13 -9.81 -2.06 19.10
N GLY A 14 -10.20 -1.25 20.08
CA GLY A 14 -10.85 -1.73 21.30
C GLY A 14 -10.03 -2.77 22.07
N GLY A 15 -8.68 -2.61 22.10
CA GLY A 15 -7.77 -3.54 22.76
C GLY A 15 -7.48 -4.84 21.99
N ARG A 16 -8.08 -5.05 20.80
CA ARG A 16 -7.86 -6.24 19.95
C ARG A 16 -6.85 -5.90 18.86
N PRO A 17 -5.68 -6.57 18.83
CA PRO A 17 -4.67 -6.34 17.80
C PRO A 17 -5.13 -6.90 16.45
N VAL A 18 -4.83 -6.16 15.38
CA VAL A 18 -5.08 -6.50 13.97
C VAL A 18 -3.77 -6.59 13.20
N VAL A 19 -2.79 -5.76 13.57
CA VAL A 19 -1.43 -5.76 13.02
C VAL A 19 -0.47 -6.09 14.15
N HIS A 20 0.49 -6.98 13.90
CA HIS A 20 1.33 -7.57 14.93
C HIS A 20 2.81 -7.39 14.61
N ASP A 21 3.52 -6.61 15.43
CA ASP A 21 4.99 -6.46 15.42
C ASP A 21 5.55 -6.14 14.01
N VAL A 22 4.92 -5.19 13.32
CA VAL A 22 5.30 -4.83 11.95
C VAL A 22 6.37 -3.73 11.98
N SER A 23 7.45 -3.96 11.23
CA SER A 23 8.47 -2.97 10.93
C SER A 23 8.59 -2.78 9.42
N LEU A 24 8.37 -1.55 8.95
CA LEU A 24 8.58 -1.18 7.55
C LEU A 24 8.82 0.32 7.42
N GLY A 25 9.50 0.71 6.35
CA GLY A 25 9.75 2.12 6.04
C GLY A 25 9.35 2.45 4.61
N VAL A 26 8.91 3.70 4.41
CA VAL A 26 8.68 4.26 3.08
C VAL A 26 9.96 4.89 2.58
N THR A 27 10.52 4.31 1.53
CA THR A 27 11.78 4.68 0.90
C THR A 27 11.54 5.24 -0.50
N GLU A 28 12.56 5.83 -1.09
CA GLU A 28 12.56 6.33 -2.46
C GLU A 28 12.12 5.29 -3.49
N GLY A 29 11.37 5.74 -4.50
CA GLY A 29 10.88 4.91 -5.59
C GLY A 29 9.58 4.16 -5.28
N GLY A 30 8.89 4.53 -4.19
CA GLY A 30 7.61 3.97 -3.82
C GLY A 30 7.68 2.61 -3.12
N VAL A 31 6.76 2.40 -2.19
CA VAL A 31 6.63 1.17 -1.40
C VAL A 31 5.23 0.60 -1.56
N GLY A 32 5.14 -0.69 -1.91
CA GLY A 32 3.89 -1.44 -2.02
C GLY A 32 3.56 -2.20 -0.73
N LEU A 33 2.34 -2.10 -0.26
CA LEU A 33 1.77 -2.93 0.80
C LEU A 33 0.69 -3.83 0.22
N ILE A 34 1.01 -5.11 0.08
CA ILE A 34 0.22 -6.10 -0.65
C ILE A 34 -0.45 -7.05 0.34
N GLY A 35 -1.63 -7.55 0.02
CA GLY A 35 -2.31 -8.60 0.78
C GLY A 35 -3.80 -8.65 0.52
N GLU A 36 -4.44 -9.72 0.96
CA GLU A 36 -5.89 -9.90 0.87
C GLU A 36 -6.67 -8.86 1.69
N SER A 37 -7.98 -8.74 1.42
CA SER A 37 -8.88 -7.95 2.28
C SER A 37 -8.81 -8.47 3.72
N GLY A 38 -8.83 -7.56 4.70
CA GLY A 38 -8.71 -7.93 6.11
C GLY A 38 -7.29 -8.26 6.60
N SER A 39 -6.24 -8.22 5.75
CA SER A 39 -4.87 -8.49 6.19
C SER A 39 -4.25 -7.41 7.10
N GLY A 40 -4.91 -6.26 7.31
CA GLY A 40 -4.44 -5.16 8.16
C GLY A 40 -3.84 -3.96 7.42
N LYS A 41 -3.83 -3.93 6.09
CA LYS A 41 -3.24 -2.84 5.28
C LYS A 41 -3.82 -1.47 5.59
N THR A 42 -5.15 -1.33 5.58
CA THR A 42 -5.83 -0.07 5.90
C THR A 42 -5.62 0.36 7.35
N THR A 43 -5.49 -0.60 8.28
CA THR A 43 -5.15 -0.31 9.69
C THR A 43 -3.75 0.30 9.78
N LEU A 44 -2.78 -0.25 9.05
CA LEU A 44 -1.42 0.28 8.98
C LEU A 44 -1.40 1.66 8.28
N ALA A 45 -2.17 1.84 7.19
CA ALA A 45 -2.32 3.14 6.55
C ALA A 45 -2.85 4.21 7.49
N ARG A 46 -3.89 3.89 8.28
CA ARG A 46 -4.44 4.82 9.29
C ARG A 46 -3.41 5.22 10.33
N ALA A 47 -2.59 4.28 10.75
CA ALA A 47 -1.51 4.58 11.71
C ALA A 47 -0.43 5.47 11.06
N PHE A 48 -0.04 5.21 9.82
CA PHE A 48 0.85 6.07 9.05
C PHE A 48 0.30 7.47 8.76
N LEU A 49 -1.01 7.64 8.74
CA LEU A 49 -1.69 8.94 8.63
C LEU A 49 -1.85 9.64 10.00
N GLY A 50 -1.37 9.04 11.09
CA GLY A 50 -1.57 9.56 12.44
C GLY A 50 -3.03 9.54 12.90
N LEU A 51 -3.86 8.68 12.28
CA LEU A 51 -5.29 8.50 12.62
C LEU A 51 -5.50 7.36 13.63
N LEU A 52 -4.50 6.51 13.82
CA LEU A 52 -4.51 5.41 14.78
C LEU A 52 -3.19 5.40 15.55
N THR A 53 -3.28 5.40 16.87
CA THR A 53 -2.09 5.32 17.75
C THR A 53 -1.69 3.86 17.92
N PRO A 54 -0.41 3.49 17.79
CA PRO A 54 0.05 2.15 18.07
C PRO A 54 -0.23 1.71 19.51
N MET A 55 -0.60 0.44 19.69
CA MET A 55 -0.71 -0.22 20.99
C MET A 55 0.68 -0.50 21.57
N SER A 56 1.66 -0.80 20.69
CA SER A 56 3.08 -0.92 21.01
C SER A 56 3.93 -0.55 19.78
N GLY A 57 5.21 -0.29 19.99
CA GLY A 57 6.12 0.20 18.95
C GLY A 57 5.91 1.67 18.64
N ASN A 58 6.61 2.18 17.63
CA ASN A 58 6.58 3.59 17.27
C ASN A 58 6.47 3.80 15.75
N ILE A 59 5.87 4.93 15.38
CA ILE A 59 5.90 5.45 14.00
C ILE A 59 6.75 6.70 14.02
N TYR A 60 7.66 6.82 13.05
CA TYR A 60 8.57 7.95 12.91
C TYR A 60 8.31 8.66 11.58
N TYR A 61 8.37 9.97 11.63
CA TYR A 61 8.44 10.86 10.48
C TYR A 61 9.81 11.54 10.49
N GLY A 62 10.66 11.19 9.52
CA GLY A 62 12.09 11.47 9.63
C GLY A 62 12.65 10.83 10.90
N ASP A 63 13.33 11.62 11.72
CA ASP A 63 13.93 11.17 12.98
C ASP A 63 13.03 11.39 14.21
N GLN A 64 11.83 11.93 14.00
CA GLN A 64 10.90 12.24 15.09
C GLN A 64 9.78 11.20 15.20
N THR A 65 9.50 10.73 16.41
CA THR A 65 8.32 9.93 16.69
C THR A 65 7.05 10.73 16.36
N LEU A 66 6.14 10.13 15.60
CA LEU A 66 4.87 10.76 15.26
C LEU A 66 3.97 10.85 16.50
N LYS A 67 3.74 12.08 16.98
CA LYS A 67 2.92 12.39 18.15
C LYS A 67 1.90 13.47 17.79
N LYS A 68 0.86 13.64 18.62
CA LYS A 68 -0.15 14.69 18.42
C LYS A 68 0.43 16.09 18.22
N ALA A 69 1.55 16.41 18.87
CA ALA A 69 2.19 17.71 18.81
C ALA A 69 2.76 18.07 17.42
N ASN A 70 3.19 17.09 16.62
CA ASN A 70 3.78 17.32 15.28
C ASN A 70 2.85 16.98 14.09
N LEU A 71 1.61 16.55 14.36
CA LEU A 71 0.66 16.14 13.32
C LEU A 71 0.31 17.25 12.31
N ARG A 72 0.35 18.52 12.72
CA ARG A 72 -0.01 19.62 11.81
C ARG A 72 0.99 19.78 10.66
N ALA A 73 2.29 19.76 10.97
CA ALA A 73 3.36 19.80 9.97
C ALA A 73 3.35 18.51 9.13
N PHE A 74 3.29 17.36 9.80
CA PHE A 74 3.20 16.05 9.19
C PHE A 74 2.07 15.95 8.15
N ARG A 75 0.86 16.43 8.46
CA ARG A 75 -0.31 16.38 7.56
C ARG A 75 -0.19 17.28 6.32
N ARG A 76 0.78 18.17 6.24
CA ARG A 76 1.10 18.91 5.00
C ARG A 76 1.95 18.05 4.09
N ASP A 77 2.90 17.33 4.66
CA ASP A 77 3.87 16.54 3.92
C ASP A 77 3.35 15.16 3.52
N VAL A 78 2.41 14.60 4.28
CA VAL A 78 1.83 13.28 4.04
C VAL A 78 0.34 13.40 3.76
N GLN A 79 -0.06 13.09 2.53
CA GLN A 79 -1.44 13.20 2.08
C GLN A 79 -2.04 11.86 1.68
N PRO A 80 -3.28 11.56 2.10
CA PRO A 80 -3.99 10.38 1.63
C PRO A 80 -4.64 10.61 0.27
N VAL A 81 -4.65 9.57 -0.55
CA VAL A 81 -5.51 9.42 -1.72
C VAL A 81 -6.36 8.18 -1.49
N PHE A 82 -7.59 8.40 -1.06
CA PHE A 82 -8.59 7.33 -0.92
C PHE A 82 -9.39 7.16 -2.21
N GLN A 83 -10.31 6.21 -2.24
CA GLN A 83 -11.26 6.06 -3.34
C GLN A 83 -12.07 7.36 -3.58
N ALA A 84 -12.62 7.51 -4.78
CA ALA A 84 -13.32 8.74 -5.23
C ALA A 84 -14.53 9.16 -4.37
N GLU A 85 -15.03 8.30 -3.48
CA GLU A 85 -16.09 8.60 -2.51
C GLU A 85 -15.68 9.65 -1.45
N ALA A 86 -14.40 10.04 -1.40
CA ALA A 86 -13.89 11.05 -0.48
C ALA A 86 -14.25 12.51 -0.85
N LEU A 87 -15.03 12.74 -1.91
CA LEU A 87 -15.51 14.07 -2.30
C LEU A 87 -16.90 14.35 -1.71
N ASP A 88 -17.10 15.52 -1.08
CA ASP A 88 -18.43 15.96 -0.66
C ASP A 88 -19.31 16.20 -1.92
N PRO A 89 -20.43 15.45 -2.08
CA PRO A 89 -21.30 15.56 -3.26
C PRO A 89 -21.96 16.93 -3.42
N ARG A 90 -22.03 17.71 -2.34
CA ARG A 90 -22.63 19.06 -2.34
C ARG A 90 -21.65 20.14 -2.75
N MET A 91 -20.37 19.85 -2.71
CA MET A 91 -19.30 20.81 -2.95
C MET A 91 -18.85 20.79 -4.42
N ARG A 92 -18.61 21.97 -5.01
CA ARG A 92 -18.00 22.05 -6.35
C ARG A 92 -16.54 21.58 -6.29
N VAL A 93 -16.07 20.96 -7.36
CA VAL A 93 -14.71 20.45 -7.52
C VAL A 93 -13.65 21.49 -7.17
N GLY A 94 -13.76 22.69 -7.74
CA GLY A 94 -12.79 23.76 -7.48
C GLY A 94 -12.75 24.18 -6.01
N ARG A 95 -13.89 24.18 -5.32
CA ARG A 95 -13.94 24.46 -3.88
C ARG A 95 -13.30 23.35 -3.06
N SER A 96 -13.53 22.07 -3.43
CA SER A 96 -12.94 20.92 -2.76
C SER A 96 -11.41 20.95 -2.83
N ILE A 97 -10.83 21.36 -3.97
CA ILE A 97 -9.38 21.54 -4.11
C ILE A 97 -8.91 22.79 -3.34
N ALA A 98 -9.64 23.90 -3.45
CA ALA A 98 -9.28 25.16 -2.81
C ALA A 98 -9.28 25.11 -1.29
N GLU A 99 -10.02 24.18 -0.66
CA GLU A 99 -9.98 23.98 0.80
C GLU A 99 -8.61 23.51 1.31
N ALA A 100 -7.85 22.77 0.49
CA ALA A 100 -6.51 22.36 0.81
C ALA A 100 -5.47 23.49 0.65
N LEU A 101 -5.82 24.59 -0.04
CA LEU A 101 -4.93 25.69 -0.37
C LEU A 101 -5.06 26.86 0.61
N PRO A 102 -3.95 27.59 0.91
CA PRO A 102 -4.02 28.91 1.48
C PRO A 102 -4.86 29.86 0.59
N ARG A 103 -5.54 30.85 1.21
CA ARG A 103 -6.41 31.78 0.46
C ARG A 103 -5.72 32.42 -0.74
N ALA A 104 -4.46 32.83 -0.59
CA ALA A 104 -3.66 33.45 -1.65
C ALA A 104 -3.35 32.52 -2.82
N ALA A 105 -3.38 31.20 -2.62
CA ALA A 105 -3.05 30.20 -3.65
C ALA A 105 -4.28 29.59 -4.35
N ARG A 106 -5.49 30.06 -4.06
CA ARG A 106 -6.74 29.49 -4.63
C ARG A 106 -6.86 29.65 -6.14
N ALA A 107 -6.18 30.62 -6.73
CA ALA A 107 -6.08 30.77 -8.18
C ALA A 107 -5.43 29.57 -8.88
N ARG A 108 -4.62 28.78 -8.16
CA ARG A 108 -3.92 27.58 -8.68
C ARG A 108 -4.83 26.37 -8.91
N VAL A 109 -6.13 26.45 -8.61
CA VAL A 109 -7.07 25.32 -8.82
C VAL A 109 -7.09 24.84 -10.27
N GLY A 110 -7.03 25.78 -11.23
CA GLY A 110 -6.97 25.44 -12.66
C GLY A 110 -5.69 24.65 -13.00
N GLU A 111 -4.53 25.15 -12.56
CA GLU A 111 -3.23 24.47 -12.75
C GLU A 111 -3.20 23.07 -12.16
N LEU A 112 -3.79 22.87 -10.96
CA LEU A 112 -3.89 21.55 -10.32
C LEU A 112 -4.79 20.59 -11.08
N LEU A 113 -5.86 21.07 -11.70
CA LEU A 113 -6.71 20.26 -12.59
C LEU A 113 -5.96 19.88 -13.86
N GLU A 114 -5.24 20.80 -14.49
CA GLU A 114 -4.39 20.51 -15.65
C GLU A 114 -3.28 19.51 -15.32
N GLN A 115 -2.64 19.65 -14.16
CA GLN A 115 -1.60 18.72 -13.69
C GLN A 115 -2.09 17.27 -13.62
N VAL A 116 -3.37 17.06 -13.30
CA VAL A 116 -3.98 15.72 -13.30
C VAL A 116 -4.70 15.39 -14.61
N GLY A 117 -4.48 16.16 -15.67
CA GLY A 117 -5.06 15.96 -17.00
C GLY A 117 -6.58 16.17 -17.05
N LEU A 118 -7.09 17.15 -16.30
CA LEU A 118 -8.48 17.58 -16.30
C LEU A 118 -8.61 19.01 -16.84
N ASP A 119 -9.70 19.27 -17.56
CA ASP A 119 -10.05 20.62 -17.99
C ASP A 119 -10.36 21.52 -16.76
N PRO A 120 -9.73 22.71 -16.63
CA PRO A 120 -10.03 23.68 -15.58
C PRO A 120 -11.50 24.06 -15.45
N ALA A 121 -12.27 24.02 -16.53
CA ALA A 121 -13.72 24.28 -16.52
C ALA A 121 -14.49 23.32 -15.60
N LEU A 122 -13.95 22.13 -15.33
CA LEU A 122 -14.53 21.18 -14.40
C LEU A 122 -14.53 21.66 -12.94
N ALA A 123 -13.80 22.73 -12.61
CA ALA A 123 -13.84 23.37 -11.29
C ALA A 123 -15.26 23.81 -10.89
N ALA A 124 -16.10 24.19 -11.85
CA ALA A 124 -17.49 24.61 -11.62
C ALA A 124 -18.45 23.44 -11.38
N ARG A 125 -18.06 22.21 -11.75
CA ARG A 125 -18.89 21.00 -11.65
C ARG A 125 -18.95 20.44 -10.23
N ARG A 126 -19.96 19.61 -9.99
CA ARG A 126 -20.08 18.79 -8.76
C ARG A 126 -19.62 17.36 -9.01
N PRO A 127 -19.26 16.58 -7.97
CA PRO A 127 -18.76 15.22 -8.12
C PRO A 127 -19.69 14.28 -8.92
N HIS A 128 -20.99 14.41 -8.79
CA HIS A 128 -21.96 13.57 -9.52
C HIS A 128 -22.03 13.87 -11.04
N GLU A 129 -21.50 15.01 -11.47
CA GLU A 129 -21.42 15.40 -12.90
C GLU A 129 -20.13 14.87 -13.56
N LEU A 130 -19.26 14.19 -12.81
CA LEU A 130 -17.96 13.65 -13.25
C LEU A 130 -18.01 12.14 -13.41
N SER A 131 -17.21 11.62 -14.35
CA SER A 131 -16.91 10.17 -14.40
C SER A 131 -16.13 9.72 -13.17
N GLY A 132 -16.09 8.39 -12.91
CA GLY A 132 -15.30 7.82 -11.82
C GLY A 132 -13.83 8.21 -11.87
N GLY A 133 -13.22 8.11 -13.05
CA GLY A 133 -11.83 8.49 -13.27
C GLY A 133 -11.56 10.00 -13.11
N GLN A 134 -12.52 10.85 -13.52
CA GLN A 134 -12.43 12.29 -13.27
C GLN A 134 -12.49 12.59 -11.76
N ARG A 135 -13.43 11.97 -11.03
CA ARG A 135 -13.49 12.09 -9.56
C ARG A 135 -12.17 11.69 -8.89
N GLN A 136 -11.60 10.55 -9.30
CA GLN A 136 -10.33 10.08 -8.73
C GLN A 136 -9.19 11.07 -8.99
N ARG A 137 -9.11 11.66 -10.19
CA ARG A 137 -8.11 12.69 -10.49
C ARG A 137 -8.32 13.96 -9.67
N VAL A 138 -9.55 14.35 -9.38
CA VAL A 138 -9.85 15.46 -8.46
C VAL A 138 -9.35 15.16 -7.05
N VAL A 139 -9.51 13.93 -6.55
CA VAL A 139 -8.96 13.51 -5.24
C VAL A 139 -7.44 13.61 -5.24
N ILE A 140 -6.77 13.19 -6.33
CA ILE A 140 -5.32 13.34 -6.49
C ILE A 140 -4.92 14.82 -6.52
N ALA A 141 -5.60 15.67 -7.33
CA ALA A 141 -5.35 17.10 -7.38
C ALA A 141 -5.46 17.76 -6.00
N ARG A 142 -6.48 17.39 -5.23
CA ARG A 142 -6.66 17.88 -3.86
C ARG A 142 -5.50 17.48 -2.93
N ALA A 143 -5.01 16.24 -3.06
CA ALA A 143 -3.87 15.77 -2.29
C ALA A 143 -2.57 16.52 -2.68
N LEU A 144 -2.38 16.79 -3.98
CA LEU A 144 -1.21 17.53 -4.51
C LEU A 144 -1.24 19.02 -4.17
N ALA A 145 -2.40 19.60 -3.86
CA ALA A 145 -2.57 21.03 -3.63
C ALA A 145 -1.64 21.61 -2.55
N VAL A 146 -1.31 20.84 -1.53
CA VAL A 146 -0.42 21.24 -0.43
C VAL A 146 1.07 21.00 -0.72
N GLY A 147 1.43 20.41 -1.86
CA GLY A 147 2.81 20.05 -2.21
C GLY A 147 3.36 18.94 -1.29
N PRO A 148 2.72 17.78 -1.20
CA PRO A 148 3.11 16.73 -0.27
C PRO A 148 4.44 16.09 -0.67
N ARG A 149 5.20 15.60 0.31
CA ARG A 149 6.40 14.78 0.12
C ARG A 149 6.06 13.29 -0.04
N LEU A 150 4.91 12.87 0.48
CA LEU A 150 4.44 11.48 0.44
C LEU A 150 2.95 11.41 0.18
N LEU A 151 2.55 10.56 -0.75
CA LEU A 151 1.16 10.13 -0.95
C LEU A 151 0.96 8.72 -0.36
N ILE A 152 -0.09 8.55 0.45
CA ILE A 152 -0.58 7.24 0.88
C ILE A 152 -1.80 6.91 0.02
N LEU A 153 -1.63 5.96 -0.90
CA LEU A 153 -2.59 5.57 -1.91
C LEU A 153 -3.31 4.29 -1.44
N ASP A 154 -4.56 4.39 -1.00
CA ASP A 154 -5.35 3.22 -0.57
C ASP A 154 -6.32 2.83 -1.68
N GLU A 155 -6.01 1.74 -2.39
CA GLU A 155 -6.78 1.21 -3.54
C GLU A 155 -7.14 2.29 -4.59
N PRO A 156 -6.17 3.06 -5.10
CA PRO A 156 -6.45 4.27 -5.87
C PRO A 156 -7.15 4.02 -7.21
N THR A 157 -7.27 2.78 -7.67
CA THR A 157 -7.84 2.43 -8.99
C THR A 157 -8.87 1.31 -8.95
N SER A 158 -9.27 0.81 -7.77
CA SER A 158 -10.09 -0.41 -7.62
C SER A 158 -11.51 -0.32 -8.21
N ALA A 159 -12.06 0.89 -8.40
CA ALA A 159 -13.41 1.10 -8.92
C ALA A 159 -13.42 1.69 -10.35
N LEU A 160 -12.31 1.53 -11.09
CA LEU A 160 -12.13 2.14 -12.41
C LEU A 160 -11.99 1.07 -13.49
N ASP A 161 -12.47 1.36 -14.70
CA ASP A 161 -12.21 0.55 -15.87
C ASP A 161 -10.71 0.54 -16.24
N VAL A 162 -10.28 -0.49 -16.98
CA VAL A 162 -8.86 -0.75 -17.29
C VAL A 162 -8.19 0.45 -17.98
N THR A 163 -8.90 1.11 -18.90
CA THR A 163 -8.36 2.25 -19.64
C THR A 163 -8.14 3.47 -18.74
N VAL A 164 -9.11 3.76 -17.88
CA VAL A 164 -9.02 4.85 -16.91
C VAL A 164 -7.97 4.53 -15.85
N GLN A 165 -7.90 3.27 -15.39
CA GLN A 165 -6.86 2.80 -14.47
C GLN A 165 -5.46 3.06 -15.05
N ALA A 166 -5.20 2.69 -16.31
CA ALA A 166 -3.91 2.91 -16.95
C ALA A 166 -3.50 4.39 -16.90
N ARG A 167 -4.43 5.32 -17.24
CA ARG A 167 -4.18 6.77 -17.21
C ARG A 167 -3.91 7.33 -15.81
N ILE A 168 -4.58 6.80 -14.78
CA ILE A 168 -4.30 7.17 -13.38
C ILE A 168 -2.92 6.67 -12.95
N LEU A 169 -2.55 5.46 -13.35
CA LEU A 169 -1.23 4.91 -13.05
C LEU A 169 -0.10 5.67 -13.76
N ASP A 170 -0.31 6.12 -15.01
CA ASP A 170 0.63 7.00 -15.72
C ASP A 170 0.81 8.32 -14.98
N LEU A 171 -0.31 8.94 -14.57
CA LEU A 171 -0.26 10.15 -13.76
C LEU A 171 0.51 9.92 -12.46
N LEU A 172 0.19 8.88 -11.68
CA LEU A 172 0.88 8.59 -10.42
C LEU A 172 2.36 8.29 -10.63
N ALA A 173 2.73 7.63 -11.73
CA ALA A 173 4.12 7.33 -12.08
C ALA A 173 4.91 8.61 -12.43
N SER A 174 4.27 9.60 -13.08
CA SER A 174 4.91 10.86 -13.46
C SER A 174 5.14 11.84 -12.30
N LEU A 175 4.52 11.60 -11.14
CA LEU A 175 4.71 12.45 -9.98
C LEU A 175 6.05 12.17 -9.30
N GLU A 176 6.80 13.21 -8.97
CA GLU A 176 8.07 13.13 -8.20
C GLU A 176 7.83 12.84 -6.70
N THR A 177 6.57 12.85 -6.26
CA THR A 177 6.19 12.62 -4.86
C THR A 177 6.37 11.14 -4.49
N GLU A 178 6.96 10.87 -3.34
CA GLU A 178 7.07 9.52 -2.79
C GLU A 178 5.69 8.91 -2.52
N ARG A 179 5.62 7.58 -2.53
CA ARG A 179 4.33 6.89 -2.39
C ARG A 179 4.39 5.63 -1.54
N LEU A 180 3.36 5.46 -0.70
CA LEU A 180 3.00 4.19 -0.09
C LEU A 180 1.71 3.71 -0.76
N LEU A 181 1.79 2.67 -1.55
CA LEU A 181 0.66 2.10 -2.27
C LEU A 181 0.12 0.89 -1.51
N ILE A 182 -1.17 0.92 -1.21
CA ILE A 182 -1.90 -0.17 -0.59
C ILE A 182 -2.85 -0.74 -1.63
N THR A 183 -2.65 -2.00 -1.99
CA THR A 183 -3.51 -2.67 -2.98
C THR A 183 -3.35 -4.18 -2.93
N HIS A 184 -4.33 -4.89 -3.47
CA HIS A 184 -4.24 -6.32 -3.77
C HIS A 184 -3.81 -6.58 -5.23
N ASN A 185 -3.73 -5.53 -6.07
CA ASN A 185 -3.38 -5.65 -7.49
C ASN A 185 -1.85 -5.59 -7.69
N LEU A 186 -1.24 -6.74 -7.99
CA LEU A 186 0.21 -6.88 -8.15
C LEU A 186 0.76 -6.10 -9.34
N ALA A 187 0.01 -5.98 -10.45
CA ALA A 187 0.43 -5.22 -11.63
C ALA A 187 0.57 -3.71 -11.33
N VAL A 188 -0.31 -3.18 -10.46
CA VAL A 188 -0.23 -1.79 -10.00
C VAL A 188 1.01 -1.57 -9.14
N VAL A 189 1.31 -2.53 -8.26
CA VAL A 189 2.50 -2.47 -7.39
C VAL A 189 3.78 -2.54 -8.22
N GLU A 190 3.85 -3.46 -9.17
CA GLU A 190 5.01 -3.61 -10.07
C GLU A 190 5.33 -2.32 -10.83
N ARG A 191 4.29 -1.60 -11.24
CA ARG A 191 4.42 -0.35 -11.99
C ARG A 191 4.85 0.85 -11.13
N LEU A 192 4.40 0.93 -9.87
CA LEU A 192 4.52 2.12 -9.05
C LEU A 192 5.49 1.99 -7.87
N CYS A 193 5.95 0.78 -7.53
CA CYS A 193 6.69 0.55 -6.30
C CYS A 193 8.00 -0.20 -6.56
N ARG A 194 9.09 0.37 -6.06
CA ARG A 194 10.41 -0.28 -6.13
C ARG A 194 10.55 -1.42 -5.12
N THR A 195 9.96 -1.25 -3.95
CA THR A 195 9.97 -2.26 -2.87
C THR A 195 8.55 -2.61 -2.45
N SER A 196 8.37 -3.80 -1.89
CA SER A 196 7.06 -4.28 -1.46
C SER A 196 7.13 -5.07 -0.17
N HIS A 197 6.04 -4.98 0.61
CA HIS A 197 5.79 -5.77 1.80
C HIS A 197 4.49 -6.54 1.61
N VAL A 198 4.52 -7.85 1.79
CA VAL A 198 3.34 -8.71 1.71
C VAL A 198 2.80 -8.94 3.12
N LEU A 199 1.58 -8.52 3.34
CA LEU A 199 0.89 -8.61 4.63
C LEU A 199 -0.15 -9.73 4.61
N PHE A 200 -0.06 -10.65 5.58
CA PHE A 200 -1.05 -11.69 5.82
C PHE A 200 -1.39 -11.76 7.31
N ALA A 201 -2.67 -11.71 7.63
CA ALA A 201 -3.17 -11.78 9.01
C ALA A 201 -2.43 -10.83 9.98
N GLY A 202 -2.22 -9.58 9.56
CA GLY A 202 -1.56 -8.54 10.35
C GLY A 202 -0.03 -8.67 10.47
N ARG A 203 0.62 -9.58 9.75
CA ARG A 203 2.08 -9.79 9.78
C ARG A 203 2.70 -9.62 8.41
N VAL A 204 3.89 -9.05 8.35
CA VAL A 204 4.68 -9.05 7.11
C VAL A 204 5.29 -10.45 6.94
N VAL A 205 4.86 -11.14 5.90
CA VAL A 205 5.32 -12.51 5.59
C VAL A 205 6.48 -12.54 4.60
N GLU A 206 6.56 -11.52 3.73
CA GLU A 206 7.67 -11.36 2.80
C GLU A 206 7.86 -9.88 2.46
N SER A 207 9.10 -9.43 2.24
CA SER A 207 9.41 -8.08 1.81
C SER A 207 10.68 -8.05 0.96
N GLY A 208 10.80 -7.03 0.09
CA GLY A 208 12.00 -6.83 -0.73
C GLY A 208 11.73 -6.05 -2.02
N PRO A 209 12.70 -6.03 -2.96
CA PRO A 209 12.52 -5.43 -4.26
C PRO A 209 11.34 -6.05 -5.00
N THR A 210 10.39 -5.22 -5.46
CA THR A 210 9.11 -5.66 -6.02
C THR A 210 9.28 -6.64 -7.18
N ALA A 211 10.13 -6.31 -8.14
CA ALA A 211 10.36 -7.16 -9.29
C ALA A 211 10.84 -8.56 -8.91
N ARG A 212 11.75 -8.67 -7.92
CA ARG A 212 12.27 -9.97 -7.44
C ARG A 212 11.23 -10.74 -6.64
N LEU A 213 10.47 -10.03 -5.80
CA LEU A 213 9.40 -10.62 -5.00
C LEU A 213 8.30 -11.22 -5.88
N LEU A 214 7.94 -10.55 -6.98
CA LEU A 214 6.93 -11.04 -7.92
C LEU A 214 7.47 -12.11 -8.87
N ALA A 215 8.70 -11.99 -9.35
CA ALA A 215 9.29 -12.99 -10.25
C ALA A 215 9.49 -14.34 -9.57
N ASN A 216 10.02 -14.35 -8.34
CA ASN A 216 10.34 -15.57 -7.59
C ASN A 216 9.96 -15.42 -6.10
N PRO A 217 8.66 -15.54 -5.74
CA PRO A 217 8.21 -15.47 -4.35
C PRO A 217 8.87 -16.52 -3.47
N ALA A 218 9.24 -16.14 -2.24
CA ALA A 218 9.82 -17.06 -1.24
C ALA A 218 8.81 -17.52 -0.19
N HIS A 219 7.66 -16.88 -0.10
CA HIS A 219 6.56 -17.29 0.79
C HIS A 219 5.43 -17.94 -0.01
N PRO A 220 4.87 -19.09 0.40
CA PRO A 220 3.77 -19.76 -0.30
C PRO A 220 2.55 -18.86 -0.53
N TYR A 221 2.25 -17.97 0.40
CA TYR A 221 1.17 -16.98 0.25
C TYR A 221 1.45 -15.96 -0.87
N THR A 222 2.67 -15.43 -0.95
CA THR A 222 3.07 -14.50 -2.03
C THR A 222 2.98 -15.20 -3.39
N ARG A 223 3.40 -16.47 -3.46
CA ARG A 223 3.26 -17.31 -4.66
C ARG A 223 1.78 -17.47 -5.04
N ALA A 224 0.92 -17.81 -4.07
CA ALA A 224 -0.51 -17.94 -4.30
C ALA A 224 -1.15 -16.65 -4.82
N LEU A 225 -0.77 -15.48 -4.26
CA LEU A 225 -1.23 -14.18 -4.74
C LEU A 225 -0.80 -13.91 -6.19
N ARG A 226 0.46 -14.19 -6.53
CA ARG A 226 0.98 -14.03 -7.90
C ARG A 226 0.27 -14.96 -8.88
N ASP A 227 0.10 -16.22 -8.51
CA ASP A 227 -0.49 -17.25 -9.38
C ASP A 227 -2.01 -17.06 -9.56
N ALA A 228 -2.66 -16.32 -8.66
CA ALA A 228 -4.06 -15.93 -8.78
C ALA A 228 -4.31 -14.79 -9.80
N VAL A 229 -3.25 -14.12 -10.28
CA VAL A 229 -3.40 -13.08 -11.32
C VAL A 229 -3.67 -13.75 -12.66
N PRO A 230 -4.83 -13.47 -13.32
CA PRO A 230 -5.14 -14.04 -14.62
C PRO A 230 -4.11 -13.65 -15.68
N LYS A 231 -3.59 -14.62 -16.43
CA LYS A 231 -2.71 -14.39 -17.57
C LYS A 231 -3.53 -14.41 -18.85
N LEU A 232 -3.33 -13.44 -19.74
CA LEU A 232 -3.94 -13.43 -21.07
C LEU A 232 -3.61 -14.75 -21.80
N GLY A 233 -4.65 -15.50 -22.21
CA GLY A 233 -4.49 -16.80 -22.88
C GLY A 233 -4.08 -17.95 -21.97
N GLY A 234 -3.96 -17.75 -20.65
CA GLY A 234 -3.71 -18.82 -19.68
C GLY A 234 -4.97 -19.55 -19.24
N ALA A 235 -4.81 -20.80 -18.77
CA ALA A 235 -5.89 -21.50 -18.07
C ALA A 235 -6.31 -20.71 -16.82
N PRO A 236 -7.60 -20.79 -16.42
CA PRO A 236 -8.03 -20.19 -15.15
C PRO A 236 -7.13 -20.66 -14.01
N PRO A 237 -6.76 -19.77 -13.07
CA PRO A 237 -5.95 -20.18 -11.94
C PRO A 237 -6.67 -21.29 -11.16
N GLU A 238 -6.00 -22.44 -11.01
CA GLU A 238 -6.52 -23.50 -10.16
C GLU A 238 -6.60 -23.00 -8.71
N ALA A 239 -7.75 -23.18 -8.08
CA ALA A 239 -7.92 -22.91 -6.65
C ALA A 239 -7.06 -23.89 -5.83
N ARG A 240 -5.77 -23.59 -5.69
CA ARG A 240 -4.84 -24.43 -4.92
C ARG A 240 -5.00 -24.16 -3.43
N GLY A 241 -5.61 -25.10 -2.73
CA GLY A 241 -5.74 -25.11 -1.28
C GLY A 241 -7.09 -24.60 -0.75
N ARG A 242 -7.25 -24.69 0.56
CA ARG A 242 -8.44 -24.22 1.30
C ARG A 242 -8.45 -22.69 1.33
N THR A 243 -9.09 -22.04 0.36
CA THR A 243 -9.20 -20.58 0.24
C THR A 243 -9.94 -19.94 1.42
N GLU A 244 -10.80 -20.68 2.10
CA GLU A 244 -11.69 -20.18 3.17
C GLU A 244 -11.20 -20.44 4.60
N ALA A 245 -10.02 -21.06 4.77
CA ALA A 245 -9.52 -21.31 6.13
C ALA A 245 -9.15 -20.00 6.84
N VAL A 246 -9.75 -19.79 8.01
CA VAL A 246 -9.39 -18.69 8.91
C VAL A 246 -7.89 -18.76 9.22
N PRO A 247 -7.19 -17.62 9.30
CA PRO A 247 -5.78 -17.61 9.68
C PRO A 247 -5.55 -18.37 10.99
N ALA A 248 -4.47 -19.14 11.06
CA ALA A 248 -4.16 -19.89 12.26
C ALA A 248 -3.86 -18.93 13.43
N ALA A 249 -4.48 -19.17 14.58
CA ALA A 249 -4.33 -18.33 15.77
C ALA A 249 -2.91 -18.40 16.37
N THR A 250 -2.23 -19.55 16.21
CA THR A 250 -0.87 -19.80 16.69
C THR A 250 0.01 -20.28 15.55
N GLY A 251 1.31 -20.09 15.66
CA GLY A 251 2.27 -20.51 14.65
C GLY A 251 2.24 -19.63 13.40
N CYS A 252 2.59 -20.24 12.25
CA CYS A 252 2.48 -19.56 10.94
C CYS A 252 0.99 -19.32 10.61
N PRO A 253 0.55 -18.07 10.44
CA PRO A 253 -0.86 -17.78 10.19
C PRO A 253 -1.39 -18.38 8.88
N PHE A 254 -0.50 -18.63 7.90
CA PHE A 254 -0.87 -19.22 6.60
C PHE A 254 -0.88 -20.77 6.62
N ARG A 255 -0.45 -21.47 7.70
CA ARG A 255 -0.26 -22.91 7.70
C ARG A 255 -1.48 -23.74 7.29
N LEU A 256 -2.69 -23.28 7.64
CA LEU A 256 -3.94 -24.02 7.31
C LEU A 256 -4.29 -23.97 5.81
N ARG A 257 -3.71 -23.02 5.07
CA ARG A 257 -3.86 -22.86 3.62
C ARG A 257 -2.61 -23.26 2.84
N CYS A 258 -1.50 -23.50 3.54
CA CYS A 258 -0.19 -23.74 2.94
C CYS A 258 -0.06 -25.19 2.44
N PRO A 259 0.21 -25.42 1.14
CA PRO A 259 0.44 -26.77 0.61
C PRO A 259 1.78 -27.38 1.09
N LEU A 260 2.70 -26.54 1.61
CA LEU A 260 4.01 -26.94 2.11
C LEU A 260 4.09 -26.93 3.64
N ALA A 261 2.93 -26.96 4.33
CA ALA A 261 2.91 -26.92 5.78
C ALA A 261 3.58 -28.20 6.39
N VAL A 262 4.42 -27.97 7.39
CA VAL A 262 5.11 -29.01 8.17
C VAL A 262 4.93 -28.74 9.66
N ALA A 263 5.29 -29.68 10.53
CA ALA A 263 5.18 -29.56 11.99
C ALA A 263 5.86 -28.28 12.53
N ALA A 264 7.00 -27.86 11.97
CA ALA A 264 7.65 -26.60 12.34
C ALA A 264 6.76 -25.36 12.17
N CYS A 265 5.74 -25.41 11.30
CA CYS A 265 4.81 -24.30 11.09
C CYS A 265 3.82 -24.09 12.25
N GLU A 266 3.79 -24.98 13.25
CA GLU A 266 3.08 -24.77 14.52
C GLU A 266 3.75 -23.69 15.36
N GLN A 267 4.99 -23.36 15.07
CA GLN A 267 5.72 -22.22 15.60
C GLN A 267 5.71 -21.08 14.57
N ALA A 268 5.58 -19.83 15.04
CA ALA A 268 5.62 -18.67 14.17
C ALA A 268 7.04 -18.49 13.60
N PRO A 269 7.21 -18.48 12.26
CA PRO A 269 8.53 -18.27 11.67
C PRO A 269 9.02 -16.85 11.95
N ALA A 270 10.26 -16.71 12.43
CA ALA A 270 10.90 -15.41 12.54
C ALA A 270 11.26 -14.88 11.14
N PRO A 271 11.07 -13.55 10.88
CA PRO A 271 11.57 -12.95 9.64
C PRO A 271 13.09 -13.09 9.54
N ARG A 272 13.57 -13.60 8.41
CA ARG A 272 14.99 -13.77 8.12
C ARG A 272 15.36 -13.20 6.76
N ASP A 273 16.60 -12.78 6.62
CA ASP A 273 17.11 -12.30 5.34
C ASP A 273 17.36 -13.47 4.39
N LEU A 274 16.96 -13.32 3.13
CA LEU A 274 17.28 -14.22 2.04
C LEU A 274 18.55 -13.71 1.35
N GLY A 275 19.65 -14.45 1.45
CA GLY A 275 20.96 -14.04 0.99
C GLY A 275 21.86 -13.75 2.19
N GLY A 276 22.34 -14.81 2.86
CA GLY A 276 23.37 -14.72 3.88
C GLY A 276 24.68 -14.16 3.33
N ALA A 277 25.57 -13.73 4.21
CA ALA A 277 26.89 -13.17 3.91
C ALA A 277 27.71 -14.10 2.98
N GLY A 278 27.59 -13.94 1.67
CA GLY A 278 28.26 -14.76 0.65
C GLY A 278 27.42 -15.14 -0.57
N GLY A 279 26.13 -14.87 -0.58
CA GLY A 279 25.26 -15.22 -1.71
C GLY A 279 25.35 -14.23 -2.88
N THR A 280 26.10 -14.59 -3.91
CA THR A 280 26.28 -13.85 -5.17
C THR A 280 25.01 -13.81 -6.07
N GLY A 281 23.86 -14.14 -5.54
CA GLY A 281 22.65 -14.42 -6.33
C GLY A 281 21.48 -13.47 -6.16
N GLY A 282 21.68 -12.16 -6.03
CA GLY A 282 20.56 -11.19 -6.23
C GLY A 282 19.43 -11.20 -5.21
N MET A 283 19.62 -11.74 -3.98
CA MET A 283 18.62 -11.77 -2.92
C MET A 283 18.77 -10.65 -1.88
N GLU A 284 19.69 -9.73 -2.09
CA GLU A 284 19.91 -8.60 -1.17
C GLU A 284 18.63 -7.80 -0.92
N GLY A 285 18.39 -7.49 0.34
CA GLY A 285 17.24 -6.71 0.78
C GLY A 285 15.91 -7.48 0.79
N ARG A 286 15.90 -8.83 0.62
CA ARG A 286 14.68 -9.63 0.76
C ARG A 286 14.62 -10.28 2.13
N ARG A 287 13.44 -10.23 2.74
CA ARG A 287 13.16 -10.91 4.02
C ARG A 287 11.91 -11.76 3.90
N VAL A 288 11.90 -12.91 4.57
CA VAL A 288 10.78 -13.84 4.56
C VAL A 288 10.56 -14.44 5.95
N ALA A 289 9.28 -14.57 6.33
CA ALA A 289 8.86 -15.28 7.54
C ALA A 289 8.25 -16.64 7.13
N CYS A 290 9.11 -17.59 6.74
CA CYS A 290 8.70 -18.93 6.30
C CYS A 290 9.78 -19.98 6.63
N HIS A 291 9.35 -21.12 7.20
CA HIS A 291 10.24 -22.26 7.46
C HIS A 291 10.67 -23.00 6.18
N ARG A 292 9.88 -22.86 5.10
CA ARG A 292 10.06 -23.59 3.83
C ARG A 292 10.41 -22.63 2.67
N ALA A 293 11.07 -21.51 2.95
CA ALA A 293 11.36 -20.51 1.92
C ALA A 293 12.25 -21.06 0.79
N GLU A 294 13.25 -21.90 1.11
CA GLU A 294 14.14 -22.53 0.13
C GLU A 294 13.38 -23.50 -0.79
N ASP A 295 12.46 -24.27 -0.24
CA ASP A 295 11.63 -25.18 -1.04
C ASP A 295 10.69 -24.42 -1.98
N VAL A 296 10.22 -23.24 -1.57
CA VAL A 296 9.41 -22.37 -2.42
C VAL A 296 10.25 -21.81 -3.56
N LEU A 297 11.49 -21.43 -3.30
CA LEU A 297 12.40 -20.86 -4.30
C LEU A 297 12.90 -21.90 -5.31
N SER A 298 12.99 -23.17 -4.92
CA SER A 298 13.48 -24.27 -5.76
C SER A 298 12.38 -24.96 -6.58
N ALA A 299 11.12 -24.69 -6.31
CA ALA A 299 9.94 -25.25 -6.99
C ALA A 299 9.35 -24.30 -8.02
#